data_95d10ca16fa7dfc10839d82bedb16904
#
_entry.id   95d10ca16fa7dfc10839d82bedb16904
#
_cell.length_a   1.000
_cell.length_b   1.000
_cell.length_c   1.000
_cell.angle_alpha   90.00
_cell.angle_beta   90.00
_cell.angle_gamma   90.00
#
_symmetry.space_group_name_H-M   'P 1'
#
loop_
_entity.id
_entity.type
_entity.pdbx_description
1 polymer ?
#
loop_
_entity_poly.entity_id
_entity_poly.type
_entity_poly.pdbx_seq_one_letter_code
_entity_poly.pdbx_strand_id
1 'polypeptide(L)'
;MIPVSLTPIPLRIAALTQERNSLFEYPMERLAGVIKEIGFRCTSCAKCCTRVFNGHVFLLDRDVTAVKAFDPAALEPAPAPEFCDQNGIFYVSGYALRTQDDDAGSCWFLKNGRCRIYDRRFTICRIYPYMLHREPDEYRNIDWRQFSGLDQHGEYGAVISAEESLDLARETKEYENAFLMQEIQFLEFMQEYFSRHRLRHVQKVYDDQLRRFKRGDEITVMVYYDGLLEKHRIRN
;
A
#
# COMPACT_ATOMS: atom_id res chain seq x y z
N MET A 1 -14.45 2.18 16.97
CA MET A 1 -14.29 1.80 15.54
C MET A 1 -14.62 0.31 15.41
N ILE A 2 -15.50 -0.07 14.49
CA ILE A 2 -15.74 -1.48 14.15
C ILE A 2 -14.47 -1.95 13.42
N PRO A 3 -13.88 -3.11 13.79
CA PRO A 3 -12.73 -3.63 13.05
C PRO A 3 -13.07 -3.75 11.56
N VAL A 4 -12.16 -3.37 10.68
CA VAL A 4 -12.36 -3.39 9.21
C VAL A 4 -12.82 -4.77 8.72
N SER A 5 -12.36 -5.84 9.37
CA SER A 5 -12.74 -7.23 9.09
C SER A 5 -14.21 -7.57 9.35
N LEU A 6 -14.94 -6.76 10.14
CA LEU A 6 -16.37 -6.96 10.46
C LEU A 6 -17.30 -6.14 9.56
N THR A 7 -16.78 -5.20 8.78
CA THR A 7 -17.59 -4.42 7.85
C THR A 7 -17.91 -5.28 6.61
N PRO A 8 -19.19 -5.42 6.21
CA PRO A 8 -19.57 -6.17 5.02
C PRO A 8 -18.86 -5.68 3.76
N ILE A 9 -18.43 -6.60 2.91
CA ILE A 9 -17.69 -6.28 1.67
C ILE A 9 -18.39 -5.20 0.82
N PRO A 10 -19.72 -5.24 0.57
CA PRO A 10 -20.39 -4.22 -0.21
C PRO A 10 -20.27 -2.79 0.39
N LEU A 11 -20.27 -2.67 1.72
CA LEU A 11 -20.09 -1.37 2.38
C LEU A 11 -18.65 -0.87 2.26
N ARG A 12 -17.67 -1.77 2.28
CA ARG A 12 -16.26 -1.43 2.05
C ARG A 12 -16.04 -0.96 0.61
N ILE A 13 -16.62 -1.66 -0.37
CA ILE A 13 -16.56 -1.25 -1.79
C ILE A 13 -17.21 0.13 -1.97
N ALA A 14 -18.37 0.37 -1.36
CA ALA A 14 -19.03 1.66 -1.44
C ALA A 14 -18.17 2.80 -0.85
N ALA A 15 -17.53 2.56 0.30
CA ALA A 15 -16.62 3.52 0.94
C ALA A 15 -15.41 3.83 0.04
N LEU A 16 -14.71 2.81 -0.48
CA LEU A 16 -13.58 3.01 -1.40
C LEU A 16 -13.99 3.71 -2.70
N THR A 17 -15.19 3.42 -3.21
CA THR A 17 -15.74 4.12 -4.39
C THR A 17 -15.98 5.59 -4.09
N GLN A 18 -16.51 5.92 -2.91
CA GLN A 18 -16.69 7.30 -2.47
C GLN A 18 -15.34 8.03 -2.32
N GLU A 19 -14.35 7.38 -1.73
CA GLU A 19 -12.98 7.91 -1.63
C GLU A 19 -12.40 8.20 -3.02
N ARG A 20 -12.58 7.28 -3.96
CA ARG A 20 -12.11 7.45 -5.32
C ARG A 20 -12.80 8.62 -6.03
N ASN A 21 -14.10 8.81 -5.83
CA ASN A 21 -14.83 9.97 -6.37
C ASN A 21 -14.29 11.27 -5.78
N SER A 22 -14.11 11.33 -4.46
CA SER A 22 -13.50 12.46 -3.76
C SER A 22 -12.08 12.78 -4.28
N LEU A 23 -11.28 11.75 -4.59
CA LEU A 23 -9.97 11.93 -5.21
C LEU A 23 -10.05 12.66 -6.56
N PHE A 24 -11.02 12.31 -7.42
CA PHE A 24 -11.18 12.99 -8.71
C PHE A 24 -11.60 14.45 -8.56
N GLU A 25 -12.45 14.74 -7.59
CA GLU A 25 -12.92 16.09 -7.30
C GLU A 25 -11.85 16.99 -6.66
N TYR A 26 -10.83 16.40 -6.03
CA TYR A 26 -9.78 17.17 -5.37
C TYR A 26 -8.93 17.96 -6.40
N PRO A 27 -8.82 19.31 -6.28
CA PRO A 27 -8.17 20.13 -7.29
C PRO A 27 -6.67 19.83 -7.43
N MET A 28 -6.23 19.61 -8.66
CA MET A 28 -4.81 19.35 -9.00
C MET A 28 -3.91 20.50 -8.56
N GLU A 29 -4.36 21.73 -8.82
CA GLU A 29 -3.61 22.95 -8.51
C GLU A 29 -3.41 23.14 -7.01
N ARG A 30 -4.37 22.69 -6.20
CA ARG A 30 -4.28 22.73 -4.73
C ARG A 30 -3.17 21.78 -4.27
N LEU A 31 -3.14 20.54 -4.76
CA LEU A 31 -2.09 19.59 -4.45
C LEU A 31 -0.72 20.08 -4.91
N ALA A 32 -0.63 20.59 -6.14
CA ALA A 32 0.61 21.19 -6.67
C ALA A 32 1.09 22.37 -5.83
N GLY A 33 0.16 23.21 -5.33
CA GLY A 33 0.48 24.29 -4.41
C GLY A 33 1.14 23.81 -3.12
N VAL A 34 0.58 22.79 -2.49
CA VAL A 34 1.12 22.17 -1.27
C VAL A 34 2.48 21.52 -1.54
N ILE A 35 2.65 20.83 -2.68
CA ILE A 35 3.94 20.23 -3.09
C ILE A 35 5.03 21.31 -3.19
N LYS A 36 4.70 22.47 -3.76
CA LYS A 36 5.62 23.62 -3.85
C LYS A 36 5.97 24.20 -2.50
N GLU A 37 5.00 24.31 -1.61
CA GLU A 37 5.19 24.84 -0.24
C GLU A 37 6.10 23.92 0.58
N ILE A 38 5.89 22.62 0.52
CA ILE A 38 6.70 21.62 1.22
C ILE A 38 8.10 21.50 0.64
N GLY A 39 8.24 21.51 -0.68
CA GLY A 39 9.52 21.51 -1.38
C GLY A 39 10.45 20.35 -1.00
N PHE A 40 9.93 19.11 -1.01
CA PHE A 40 10.73 17.95 -0.62
C PHE A 40 11.71 17.51 -1.70
N ARG A 41 12.96 17.22 -1.28
CA ARG A 41 14.01 16.60 -2.09
C ARG A 41 14.57 15.37 -1.37
N CYS A 42 14.67 14.26 -2.09
CA CYS A 42 15.30 13.05 -1.59
C CYS A 42 16.82 13.23 -1.52
N THR A 43 17.40 13.18 -0.33
CA THR A 43 18.85 13.25 -0.10
C THR A 43 19.52 11.89 -0.07
N SER A 44 18.81 10.83 -0.43
CA SER A 44 19.30 9.43 -0.35
C SER A 44 19.70 9.01 1.07
N CYS A 45 19.12 9.60 2.10
CA CYS A 45 19.42 9.30 3.51
C CYS A 45 18.90 7.91 3.95
N ALA A 46 18.22 7.19 3.09
CA ALA A 46 17.66 5.85 3.28
C ALA A 46 16.59 5.73 4.40
N LYS A 47 16.23 6.78 5.12
CA LYS A 47 15.32 6.70 6.26
C LYS A 47 13.92 6.20 5.86
N CYS A 48 13.32 6.76 4.80
CA CYS A 48 12.04 6.28 4.27
C CYS A 48 12.12 4.89 3.58
N CYS A 49 13.33 4.36 3.40
CA CYS A 49 13.55 3.02 2.86
C CYS A 49 13.60 1.94 3.95
N THR A 50 13.12 2.22 5.16
CA THR A 50 13.09 1.26 6.27
C THR A 50 11.67 1.04 6.78
N ARG A 51 11.36 -0.21 7.16
CA ARG A 51 10.06 -0.57 7.73
C ARG A 51 9.79 0.12 9.06
N VAL A 52 10.83 0.29 9.88
CA VAL A 52 10.70 0.98 11.18
C VAL A 52 10.20 2.41 11.02
N PHE A 53 10.60 3.11 9.95
CA PHE A 53 10.19 4.48 9.72
C PHE A 53 8.89 4.61 8.92
N ASN A 54 8.76 3.85 7.82
CA ASN A 54 7.69 4.06 6.82
C ASN A 54 6.74 2.85 6.66
N GLY A 55 6.87 1.82 7.50
CA GLY A 55 6.07 0.60 7.36
C GLY A 55 6.42 -0.20 6.11
N HIS A 56 5.43 -0.83 5.51
CA HIS A 56 5.59 -1.65 4.32
C HIS A 56 5.34 -0.85 3.04
N VAL A 57 6.10 -1.15 2.01
CA VAL A 57 5.89 -0.60 0.65
C VAL A 57 4.97 -1.54 -0.11
N PHE A 58 3.70 -1.18 -0.20
CA PHE A 58 2.72 -1.89 -1.00
C PHE A 58 2.93 -1.59 -2.49
N LEU A 59 2.87 -2.62 -3.32
CA LEU A 59 3.10 -2.51 -4.75
C LEU A 59 1.78 -2.58 -5.53
N LEU A 60 1.64 -1.71 -6.51
CA LEU A 60 0.59 -1.85 -7.50
C LEU A 60 0.91 -3.05 -8.43
N ASP A 61 -0.11 -3.65 -9.03
CA ASP A 61 0.05 -4.83 -9.91
C ASP A 61 1.07 -4.58 -11.02
N ARG A 62 1.11 -3.37 -11.58
CA ARG A 62 2.13 -2.97 -12.58
C ARG A 62 3.56 -3.01 -12.03
N ASP A 63 3.74 -2.62 -10.75
CA ASP A 63 5.05 -2.65 -10.09
C ASP A 63 5.44 -4.10 -9.79
N VAL A 64 4.49 -4.93 -9.36
CA VAL A 64 4.68 -6.38 -9.15
C VAL A 64 5.10 -7.05 -10.44
N THR A 65 4.45 -6.76 -11.57
CA THR A 65 4.82 -7.28 -12.89
C THR A 65 6.28 -6.96 -13.20
N ALA A 66 6.69 -5.70 -12.99
CA ALA A 66 8.07 -5.29 -13.22
C ALA A 66 9.05 -6.03 -12.29
N VAL A 67 8.73 -6.13 -10.98
CA VAL A 67 9.59 -6.84 -10.01
C VAL A 67 9.71 -8.32 -10.33
N LYS A 68 8.61 -8.99 -10.68
CA LYS A 68 8.64 -10.41 -11.12
C LYS A 68 9.60 -10.65 -12.28
N ALA A 69 9.74 -9.67 -13.17
CA ALA A 69 10.61 -9.78 -14.34
C ALA A 69 12.12 -9.65 -14.02
N PHE A 70 12.50 -8.87 -13.01
CA PHE A 70 13.93 -8.63 -12.74
C PHE A 70 14.44 -9.15 -11.37
N ASP A 71 13.59 -9.26 -10.36
CA ASP A 71 13.97 -9.79 -9.03
C ASP A 71 12.72 -10.29 -8.26
N PRO A 72 12.15 -11.44 -8.62
CA PRO A 72 10.94 -11.95 -7.95
C PRO A 72 11.15 -12.24 -6.46
N ALA A 73 12.41 -12.40 -5.99
CA ALA A 73 12.71 -12.60 -4.58
C ALA A 73 12.45 -11.34 -3.73
N ALA A 74 12.32 -10.17 -4.37
CA ALA A 74 11.97 -8.92 -3.71
C ALA A 74 10.49 -8.82 -3.31
N LEU A 75 9.66 -9.79 -3.68
CA LEU A 75 8.23 -9.80 -3.37
C LEU A 75 7.92 -10.64 -2.13
N GLU A 76 7.00 -10.14 -1.34
CA GLU A 76 6.33 -10.90 -0.27
C GLU A 76 4.83 -10.61 -0.29
N PRO A 77 3.96 -11.55 0.15
CA PRO A 77 2.55 -11.26 0.33
C PRO A 77 2.35 -10.00 1.17
N ALA A 78 1.39 -9.15 0.78
CA ALA A 78 1.08 -7.96 1.56
C ALA A 78 0.82 -8.34 3.02
N PRO A 79 1.37 -7.64 4.01
CA PRO A 79 1.10 -7.88 5.41
C PRO A 79 -0.35 -7.53 5.77
N ALA A 80 -0.82 -8.02 6.91
CA ALA A 80 -2.18 -7.79 7.40
C ALA A 80 -3.27 -8.37 6.47
N PRO A 81 -3.46 -9.71 6.50
CA PRO A 81 -4.49 -10.37 5.70
C PRO A 81 -5.89 -9.79 5.96
N GLU A 82 -6.64 -9.58 4.88
CA GLU A 82 -8.00 -9.04 4.93
C GLU A 82 -9.04 -10.08 5.36
N PHE A 83 -8.83 -11.31 4.93
CA PHE A 83 -9.73 -12.42 5.21
C PHE A 83 -8.95 -13.66 5.64
N CYS A 84 -9.62 -14.51 6.44
CA CYS A 84 -9.22 -15.89 6.67
C CYS A 84 -10.46 -16.76 6.58
N ASP A 85 -10.42 -17.79 5.73
CA ASP A 85 -11.58 -18.67 5.57
C ASP A 85 -11.68 -19.71 6.70
N GLN A 86 -12.76 -20.49 6.69
CA GLN A 86 -13.00 -21.54 7.69
C GLN A 86 -11.96 -22.66 7.67
N ASN A 87 -11.13 -22.75 6.61
CA ASN A 87 -10.08 -23.76 6.47
C ASN A 87 -8.70 -23.21 6.92
N GLY A 88 -8.63 -21.96 7.37
CA GLY A 88 -7.41 -21.32 7.85
C GLY A 88 -6.51 -20.76 6.75
N ILE A 89 -7.05 -20.52 5.58
CA ILE A 89 -6.33 -19.86 4.47
C ILE A 89 -6.55 -18.35 4.56
N PHE A 90 -5.45 -17.59 4.54
CA PHE A 90 -5.49 -16.13 4.48
C PHE A 90 -5.60 -15.62 3.05
N TYR A 91 -6.18 -14.42 2.89
CA TYR A 91 -6.31 -13.72 1.63
C TYR A 91 -5.85 -12.28 1.80
N VAL A 92 -4.98 -11.82 0.90
CA VAL A 92 -4.40 -10.47 0.90
C VAL A 92 -4.54 -9.81 -0.47
N SER A 93 -4.66 -8.48 -0.48
CA SER A 93 -4.64 -7.66 -1.68
C SER A 93 -3.19 -7.37 -2.07
N GLY A 94 -2.70 -8.07 -3.09
CA GLY A 94 -1.41 -7.81 -3.70
C GLY A 94 -0.18 -8.18 -2.89
N TYR A 95 0.93 -7.58 -3.30
CA TYR A 95 2.26 -7.80 -2.76
C TYR A 95 2.83 -6.55 -2.09
N ALA A 96 3.70 -6.77 -1.12
CA ALA A 96 4.59 -5.75 -0.60
C ALA A 96 6.03 -6.03 -1.04
N LEU A 97 6.84 -4.98 -1.00
CA LEU A 97 8.28 -5.11 -1.18
C LEU A 97 8.89 -5.72 0.07
N ARG A 98 9.64 -6.81 -0.12
CA ARG A 98 10.35 -7.48 0.97
C ARG A 98 11.36 -6.55 1.63
N THR A 99 11.54 -6.72 2.92
CA THR A 99 12.61 -6.08 3.68
C THR A 99 13.77 -7.05 3.92
N GLN A 100 14.95 -6.49 4.17
CA GLN A 100 16.11 -7.26 4.62
C GLN A 100 15.91 -7.71 6.07
N ASP A 101 16.62 -8.74 6.47
CA ASP A 101 16.63 -9.25 7.85
C ASP A 101 17.63 -8.44 8.70
N ASP A 102 17.30 -7.16 8.91
CA ASP A 102 18.02 -6.26 9.80
C ASP A 102 17.03 -5.54 10.75
N ASP A 103 17.53 -4.95 11.81
CA ASP A 103 16.73 -4.30 12.86
C ASP A 103 15.84 -3.18 12.31
N ALA A 104 16.27 -2.51 11.25
CA ALA A 104 15.52 -1.43 10.61
C ALA A 104 14.45 -1.94 9.64
N GLY A 105 14.51 -3.22 9.21
CA GLY A 105 13.72 -3.73 8.12
C GLY A 105 13.98 -2.94 6.84
N SER A 106 15.25 -2.86 6.45
CA SER A 106 15.66 -2.11 5.26
C SER A 106 15.03 -2.68 4.00
N CYS A 107 14.65 -1.79 3.08
CA CYS A 107 14.10 -2.17 1.78
C CYS A 107 15.04 -3.16 1.06
N TRP A 108 14.50 -4.18 0.42
CA TRP A 108 15.24 -5.18 -0.36
C TRP A 108 16.26 -4.58 -1.34
N PHE A 109 15.92 -3.44 -1.95
CA PHE A 109 16.79 -2.75 -2.91
C PHE A 109 17.76 -1.75 -2.27
N LEU A 110 17.78 -1.60 -0.95
CA LEU A 110 18.75 -0.76 -0.26
C LEU A 110 20.06 -1.54 -0.07
N LYS A 111 21.18 -1.03 -0.62
CA LYS A 111 22.50 -1.61 -0.46
C LYS A 111 23.53 -0.52 -0.17
N ASN A 112 24.28 -0.68 0.91
CA ASN A 112 25.28 0.31 1.33
C ASN A 112 24.71 1.73 1.44
N GLY A 113 23.51 1.87 2.00
CA GLY A 113 22.81 3.16 2.15
C GLY A 113 22.27 3.76 0.86
N ARG A 114 22.28 3.03 -0.27
CA ARG A 114 21.80 3.53 -1.57
C ARG A 114 20.77 2.60 -2.19
N CYS A 115 19.76 3.18 -2.82
CA CYS A 115 18.75 2.44 -3.57
C CYS A 115 19.36 1.93 -4.91
N ARG A 116 19.38 0.61 -5.12
CA ARG A 116 19.88 -0.02 -6.35
C ARG A 116 19.02 0.26 -7.59
N ILE A 117 17.79 0.67 -7.37
CA ILE A 117 16.81 0.97 -8.43
C ILE A 117 16.41 2.45 -8.43
N TYR A 118 17.29 3.37 -7.96
CA TYR A 118 16.95 4.76 -7.76
C TYR A 118 16.30 5.41 -9.01
N ASP A 119 16.85 5.17 -10.19
CA ASP A 119 16.35 5.74 -11.46
C ASP A 119 15.06 5.05 -11.95
N ARG A 120 14.71 3.89 -11.37
CA ARG A 120 13.55 3.08 -11.70
C ARG A 120 12.65 2.84 -10.47
N ARG A 121 12.67 3.78 -9.53
CA ARG A 121 11.85 3.68 -8.30
C ARG A 121 10.38 3.53 -8.65
N PHE A 122 9.69 2.75 -7.84
CA PHE A 122 8.22 2.63 -7.90
C PHE A 122 7.56 3.99 -7.69
N THR A 123 6.35 4.15 -8.20
CA THR A 123 5.61 5.41 -8.09
C THR A 123 5.50 5.86 -6.63
N ILE A 124 5.16 4.95 -5.70
CA ILE A 124 5.08 5.27 -4.26
C ILE A 124 6.38 5.88 -3.70
N CYS A 125 7.54 5.44 -4.18
CA CYS A 125 8.82 5.99 -3.74
C CYS A 125 9.16 7.34 -4.42
N ARG A 126 8.62 7.60 -5.61
CA ARG A 126 8.85 8.87 -6.33
C ARG A 126 7.98 10.00 -5.79
N ILE A 127 6.71 9.69 -5.52
CA ILE A 127 5.75 10.67 -4.99
C ILE A 127 5.95 10.95 -3.51
N TYR A 128 6.72 10.13 -2.77
CA TYR A 128 6.96 10.35 -1.36
C TYR A 128 7.57 11.76 -1.10
N PRO A 129 7.10 12.50 -0.10
CA PRO A 129 6.14 12.15 0.95
C PRO A 129 4.67 12.50 0.62
N TYR A 130 4.34 12.78 -0.62
CA TYR A 130 3.06 13.35 -1.06
C TYR A 130 1.91 12.34 -1.15
N MET A 131 1.85 11.39 -0.24
CA MET A 131 0.73 10.46 -0.13
C MET A 131 -0.49 11.19 0.43
N LEU A 132 -1.62 11.11 -0.27
CA LEU A 132 -2.86 11.71 0.21
C LEU A 132 -3.45 10.90 1.37
N HIS A 133 -3.82 11.60 2.43
CA HIS A 133 -4.44 10.99 3.61
C HIS A 133 -5.94 11.24 3.63
N ARG A 134 -6.69 10.20 3.98
CA ARG A 134 -8.15 10.20 3.97
C ARG A 134 -8.69 10.59 5.34
N GLU A 135 -8.64 11.87 5.66
CA GLU A 135 -9.22 12.39 6.89
C GLU A 135 -10.56 13.06 6.61
N PRO A 136 -11.64 12.59 7.26
CA PRO A 136 -12.93 13.28 7.14
C PRO A 136 -12.88 14.64 7.85
N ASP A 137 -13.45 15.65 7.21
CA ASP A 137 -13.70 16.96 7.81
C ASP A 137 -14.83 16.89 8.88
N GLU A 138 -15.18 18.05 9.46
CA GLU A 138 -16.24 18.16 10.45
C GLU A 138 -17.62 17.73 9.91
N TYR A 139 -17.83 17.77 8.58
CA TYR A 139 -19.03 17.33 7.89
C TYR A 139 -18.93 15.88 7.39
N ARG A 140 -17.85 15.17 7.73
CA ARG A 140 -17.53 13.80 7.28
C ARG A 140 -17.18 13.69 5.80
N ASN A 141 -16.82 14.77 5.13
CA ASN A 141 -16.21 14.70 3.81
C ASN A 141 -14.76 14.29 3.92
N ILE A 142 -14.28 13.52 2.95
CA ILE A 142 -12.87 13.08 2.92
C ILE A 142 -11.98 14.25 2.51
N ASP A 143 -10.95 14.50 3.32
CA ASP A 143 -9.95 15.52 3.06
C ASP A 143 -8.61 14.89 2.68
N TRP A 144 -8.09 15.29 1.54
CA TRP A 144 -6.86 14.80 0.96
C TRP A 144 -5.68 15.75 1.23
N ARG A 145 -5.40 16.06 2.48
CA ARG A 145 -4.41 17.09 2.84
C ARG A 145 -3.20 16.58 3.61
N GLN A 146 -3.16 15.34 4.03
CA GLN A 146 -2.09 14.84 4.87
C GLN A 146 -0.97 14.18 4.07
N PHE A 147 0.25 14.36 4.55
CA PHE A 147 1.49 13.82 3.97
C PHE A 147 2.26 13.04 5.03
N SER A 148 3.03 12.07 4.59
CA SER A 148 3.79 11.19 5.48
C SER A 148 5.18 11.75 5.79
N GLY A 149 5.62 11.65 7.04
CA GLY A 149 7.03 11.87 7.45
C GLY A 149 7.58 13.28 7.24
N LEU A 150 6.73 14.32 7.31
CA LEU A 150 7.16 15.72 7.15
C LEU A 150 8.27 16.09 8.14
N ASP A 151 9.27 16.84 7.68
CA ASP A 151 10.41 17.40 8.43
C ASP A 151 11.28 16.37 9.17
N GLN A 152 11.08 15.07 8.94
CA GLN A 152 11.81 14.04 9.66
C GLN A 152 13.07 13.55 8.92
N HIS A 153 13.16 13.78 7.59
CA HIS A 153 14.26 13.30 6.75
C HIS A 153 14.20 13.93 5.36
N GLY A 154 15.27 13.77 4.56
CA GLY A 154 15.39 14.44 3.28
C GLY A 154 15.68 15.95 3.45
N GLU A 155 15.39 16.72 2.43
CA GLU A 155 15.48 18.18 2.41
C GLU A 155 14.10 18.77 2.15
N TYR A 156 13.72 19.79 2.93
CA TYR A 156 12.45 20.51 2.81
C TYR A 156 12.72 21.97 2.47
N GLY A 157 11.71 22.65 1.91
CA GLY A 157 11.85 24.05 1.48
C GLY A 157 12.66 24.22 0.21
N ALA A 158 12.98 23.14 -0.51
CA ALA A 158 13.62 23.24 -1.82
C ALA A 158 12.66 23.88 -2.84
N VAL A 159 13.22 24.63 -3.77
CA VAL A 159 12.44 25.27 -4.84
C VAL A 159 11.96 24.18 -5.81
N ILE A 160 10.64 23.98 -5.89
CA ILE A 160 9.97 23.11 -6.87
C ILE A 160 9.32 23.99 -7.93
N SER A 161 9.59 23.71 -9.21
CA SER A 161 8.99 24.47 -10.32
C SER A 161 7.46 24.21 -10.40
N ALA A 162 6.74 25.10 -11.09
CA ALA A 162 5.30 24.90 -11.29
C ALA A 162 5.01 23.63 -12.12
N GLU A 163 5.83 23.34 -13.13
CA GLU A 163 5.72 22.16 -13.96
C GLU A 163 5.98 20.88 -13.13
N GLU A 164 7.10 20.83 -12.41
CA GLU A 164 7.45 19.68 -11.56
C GLU A 164 6.39 19.42 -10.47
N SER A 165 5.82 20.47 -9.87
CA SER A 165 4.78 20.30 -8.85
C SER A 165 3.47 19.74 -9.42
N LEU A 166 3.09 20.15 -10.64
CA LEU A 166 1.92 19.61 -11.33
C LEU A 166 2.14 18.15 -11.75
N ASP A 167 3.35 17.80 -12.21
CA ASP A 167 3.68 16.42 -12.56
C ASP A 167 3.64 15.50 -11.35
N LEU A 168 4.22 15.92 -10.24
CA LEU A 168 4.14 15.17 -8.97
C LEU A 168 2.70 15.05 -8.46
N ALA A 169 1.89 16.10 -8.57
CA ALA A 169 0.48 16.07 -8.19
C ALA A 169 -0.30 15.08 -9.06
N ARG A 170 -0.07 15.07 -10.36
CA ARG A 170 -0.66 14.12 -11.30
C ARG A 170 -0.27 12.69 -10.95
N GLU A 171 1.03 12.44 -10.78
CA GLU A 171 1.56 11.11 -10.44
C GLU A 171 1.00 10.60 -9.10
N THR A 172 0.85 11.49 -8.11
CA THR A 172 0.24 11.17 -6.81
C THR A 172 -1.22 10.76 -6.97
N LYS A 173 -2.03 11.54 -7.67
CA LYS A 173 -3.44 11.20 -7.93
C LYS A 173 -3.61 9.91 -8.74
N GLU A 174 -2.75 9.68 -9.72
CA GLU A 174 -2.75 8.43 -10.51
C GLU A 174 -2.41 7.21 -9.65
N TYR A 175 -1.44 7.34 -8.75
CA TYR A 175 -1.10 6.28 -7.81
C TYR A 175 -2.28 5.96 -6.87
N GLU A 176 -2.87 6.97 -6.23
CA GLU A 176 -3.99 6.80 -5.31
C GLU A 176 -5.21 6.19 -6.02
N ASN A 177 -5.51 6.63 -7.24
CA ASN A 177 -6.59 6.03 -8.02
C ASN A 177 -6.31 4.55 -8.34
N ALA A 178 -5.09 4.21 -8.72
CA ALA A 178 -4.71 2.83 -9.02
C ALA A 178 -4.78 1.95 -7.76
N PHE A 179 -4.33 2.47 -6.61
CA PHE A 179 -4.43 1.78 -5.33
C PHE A 179 -5.89 1.50 -4.94
N LEU A 180 -6.76 2.53 -4.98
CA LEU A 180 -8.19 2.38 -4.66
C LEU A 180 -8.89 1.39 -5.61
N MET A 181 -8.54 1.44 -6.90
CA MET A 181 -9.05 0.48 -7.89
C MET A 181 -8.64 -0.96 -7.56
N GLN A 182 -7.37 -1.19 -7.21
CA GLN A 182 -6.86 -2.51 -6.84
C GLN A 182 -7.58 -3.06 -5.62
N GLU A 183 -7.82 -2.23 -4.59
CA GLU A 183 -8.57 -2.62 -3.40
C GLU A 183 -10.04 -2.94 -3.70
N ILE A 184 -10.70 -2.15 -4.55
CA ILE A 184 -12.08 -2.43 -4.99
C ILE A 184 -12.14 -3.76 -5.74
N GLN A 185 -11.26 -3.97 -6.72
CA GLN A 185 -11.20 -5.20 -7.52
C GLN A 185 -10.95 -6.43 -6.66
N PHE A 186 -10.04 -6.32 -5.68
CA PHE A 186 -9.81 -7.39 -4.72
C PHE A 186 -11.08 -7.73 -3.93
N LEU A 187 -11.79 -6.75 -3.40
CA LEU A 187 -13.01 -6.99 -2.62
C LEU A 187 -14.14 -7.58 -3.47
N GLU A 188 -14.33 -7.11 -4.71
CA GLU A 188 -15.30 -7.66 -5.66
C GLU A 188 -14.98 -9.11 -5.99
N PHE A 189 -13.71 -9.39 -6.29
CA PHE A 189 -13.23 -10.75 -6.54
C PHE A 189 -13.46 -11.66 -5.33
N MET A 190 -13.12 -11.21 -4.11
CA MET A 190 -13.30 -12.00 -2.90
C MET A 190 -14.76 -12.29 -2.59
N GLN A 191 -15.66 -11.34 -2.85
CA GLN A 191 -17.11 -11.54 -2.68
C GLN A 191 -17.61 -12.67 -3.60
N GLU A 192 -17.23 -12.64 -4.87
CA GLU A 192 -17.60 -13.66 -5.84
C GLU A 192 -16.95 -15.01 -5.53
N TYR A 193 -15.65 -15.02 -5.25
CA TYR A 193 -14.87 -16.21 -4.95
C TYR A 193 -15.41 -16.95 -3.72
N PHE A 194 -15.67 -16.22 -2.62
CA PHE A 194 -16.23 -16.80 -1.40
C PHE A 194 -17.62 -17.37 -1.63
N SER A 195 -18.48 -16.66 -2.34
CA SER A 195 -19.80 -17.15 -2.71
C SER A 195 -19.74 -18.44 -3.53
N ARG A 196 -18.94 -18.45 -4.60
CA ARG A 196 -18.78 -19.59 -5.52
C ARG A 196 -18.23 -20.84 -4.84
N HIS A 197 -17.27 -20.66 -3.92
CA HIS A 197 -16.60 -21.75 -3.22
C HIS A 197 -17.20 -22.07 -1.85
N ARG A 198 -18.31 -21.42 -1.46
CA ARG A 198 -18.97 -21.58 -0.13
C ARG A 198 -18.01 -21.32 1.02
N LEU A 199 -17.14 -20.34 0.85
CA LEU A 199 -16.21 -19.87 1.86
C LEU A 199 -16.82 -18.70 2.64
N ARG A 200 -16.30 -18.49 3.84
CA ARG A 200 -16.65 -17.34 4.69
C ARG A 200 -15.47 -16.95 5.55
N HIS A 201 -15.31 -15.68 5.82
CA HIS A 201 -14.37 -15.22 6.83
C HIS A 201 -14.79 -15.71 8.22
N VAL A 202 -13.81 -16.21 9.00
CA VAL A 202 -14.02 -16.67 10.36
C VAL A 202 -12.98 -16.04 11.30
N GLN A 203 -13.38 -15.00 12.03
CA GLN A 203 -12.48 -14.23 12.89
C GLN A 203 -11.70 -15.10 13.88
N LYS A 204 -12.35 -16.08 14.51
CA LYS A 204 -11.68 -17.01 15.45
C LYS A 204 -10.55 -17.78 14.76
N VAL A 205 -10.78 -18.26 13.54
CA VAL A 205 -9.77 -18.98 12.74
C VAL A 205 -8.64 -18.03 12.36
N TYR A 206 -8.97 -16.81 11.97
CA TYR A 206 -8.01 -15.74 11.68
C TYR A 206 -7.06 -15.52 12.87
N ASP A 207 -7.61 -15.31 14.05
CA ASP A 207 -6.83 -15.06 15.27
C ASP A 207 -5.96 -16.27 15.66
N ASP A 208 -6.48 -17.50 15.49
CA ASP A 208 -5.75 -18.73 15.75
C ASP A 208 -4.58 -18.90 14.79
N GLN A 209 -4.79 -18.66 13.50
CA GLN A 209 -3.72 -18.74 12.48
C GLN A 209 -2.65 -17.67 12.68
N LEU A 210 -3.01 -16.43 13.05
CA LEU A 210 -2.02 -15.41 13.41
C LEU A 210 -1.18 -15.79 14.63
N ARG A 211 -1.80 -16.42 15.66
CA ARG A 211 -1.04 -16.91 16.82
C ARG A 211 -0.07 -18.02 16.43
N ARG A 212 -0.46 -18.93 15.54
CA ARG A 212 0.41 -19.98 14.99
C ARG A 212 1.58 -19.37 14.21
N PHE A 213 1.31 -18.44 13.32
CA PHE A 213 2.34 -17.73 12.55
C PHE A 213 3.38 -17.06 13.47
N LYS A 214 2.92 -16.32 14.49
CA LYS A 214 3.82 -15.68 15.48
C LYS A 214 4.67 -16.66 16.28
N ARG A 215 4.28 -17.94 16.37
CA ARG A 215 5.08 -19.02 16.99
C ARG A 215 6.04 -19.71 16.01
N GLY A 216 6.07 -19.27 14.76
CA GLY A 216 6.92 -19.82 13.71
C GLY A 216 6.28 -20.98 12.92
N ASP A 217 4.97 -21.24 13.07
CA ASP A 217 4.27 -22.19 12.21
C ASP A 217 4.14 -21.64 10.79
N GLU A 218 4.17 -22.52 9.81
CA GLU A 218 3.86 -22.18 8.41
C GLU A 218 2.36 -21.92 8.24
N ILE A 219 2.00 -20.85 7.55
CA ILE A 219 0.63 -20.53 7.15
C ILE A 219 0.49 -20.43 5.64
N THR A 220 -0.73 -20.65 5.14
CA THR A 220 -1.06 -20.46 3.73
C THR A 220 -1.70 -19.10 3.51
N VAL A 221 -1.19 -18.36 2.52
CA VAL A 221 -1.72 -17.06 2.08
C VAL A 221 -2.02 -17.12 0.60
N MET A 222 -3.21 -16.71 0.21
CA MET A 222 -3.61 -16.48 -1.18
C MET A 222 -3.47 -15.00 -1.47
N VAL A 223 -2.61 -14.65 -2.41
CA VAL A 223 -2.35 -13.27 -2.84
C VAL A 223 -3.18 -13.00 -4.08
N TYR A 224 -4.04 -12.00 -4.01
CA TYR A 224 -4.74 -11.51 -5.20
C TYR A 224 -3.79 -10.63 -6.01
N TYR A 225 -3.59 -10.98 -7.26
CA TYR A 225 -2.73 -10.28 -8.19
C TYR A 225 -3.25 -10.47 -9.61
N ASP A 226 -3.43 -9.40 -10.35
CA ASP A 226 -3.85 -9.38 -11.76
C ASP A 226 -5.08 -10.30 -12.04
N GLY A 227 -6.10 -10.19 -11.18
CA GLY A 227 -7.35 -10.94 -11.31
C GLY A 227 -7.28 -12.42 -10.88
N LEU A 228 -6.16 -12.90 -10.33
CA LEU A 228 -5.94 -14.28 -9.92
C LEU A 228 -5.50 -14.40 -8.47
N LEU A 229 -5.64 -15.60 -7.89
CA LEU A 229 -5.09 -15.94 -6.57
C LEU A 229 -3.82 -16.77 -6.72
N GLU A 230 -2.71 -16.24 -6.23
CA GLU A 230 -1.43 -16.94 -6.15
C GLU A 230 -1.21 -17.51 -4.74
N LYS A 231 -0.90 -18.81 -4.64
CA LYS A 231 -0.74 -19.48 -3.36
C LYS A 231 0.70 -19.37 -2.84
N HIS A 232 0.83 -18.88 -1.62
CA HIS A 232 2.11 -18.80 -0.91
C HIS A 232 2.03 -19.58 0.41
N ARG A 233 3.17 -20.08 0.84
CA ARG A 233 3.40 -20.58 2.20
C ARG A 233 4.46 -19.70 2.83
N ILE A 234 4.13 -19.14 3.99
CA ILE A 234 5.00 -18.21 4.70
C ILE A 234 5.22 -18.66 6.14
N ARG A 235 6.39 -18.38 6.65
CA ARG A 235 6.79 -18.61 8.03
C ARG A 235 7.37 -17.32 8.60
N ASN A 236 7.12 -17.07 9.88
CA ASN A 236 7.68 -15.93 10.60
C ASN A 236 9.16 -16.19 10.95
#